data_423aef9cc22b23d684c3303de1aef9de
#
_entry.id   423aef9cc22b23d684c3303de1aef9de
#
_cell.length_a   1.000
_cell.length_b   1.000
_cell.length_c   1.000
_cell.angle_alpha   90.00
_cell.angle_beta   90.00
_cell.angle_gamma   90.00
#
_symmetry.space_group_name_H-M   'P 1'
#
loop_
_entity.id
_entity.type
_entity.pdbx_description
1 polymer ?
#
loop_
_entity_poly.entity_id
_entity_poly.type
_entity_poly.pdbx_seq_one_letter_code
_entity_poly.pdbx_strand_id
1 'polypeptide(L)'
;MTPANYGSVFSSCLFGSLMMLYLFVFCRSNRFILRNGTSVIYLAVGVVMIRMLLPWNFHFAMNVESHKILPFLFDLLRVKILSVEFLTILVIILSVGSCLRLAIYFYKLVCYHHLLHQLNPLDDFKVSRIFSDVLEEYHCTKQISVFQVPGLSSPAISGLLYPVILLPDSEYSEQDLRFIFMHELNHYLHHDLWKSFFWELVVCIYWWNPLSYIIRRQIKDTAEYANDISLTRDMDELTRTDYMLSLLKTSKQTHTFHALPTLHFQEGTILSIEKRCDLISERPKIHKNTFSQFLHIGCVSLLFILSLCFIFQPSSPPSNLDDDGAVIFDKPNSSNSFYIKRKDGKDYDLYIKQEDSFINAGIIENPEDYKGSKIYSNKKEAMKIYENIE
;
A
#
# COMPACT_ATOMS: atom_id res chain seq x y z
N MET A 1 -8.12 12.91 15.82
CA MET A 1 -7.12 12.53 14.80
C MET A 1 -6.07 13.62 14.79
N THR A 2 -4.81 13.26 14.99
CA THR A 2 -3.67 14.18 14.88
C THR A 2 -3.15 14.15 13.43
N PRO A 3 -2.59 15.26 12.92
CA PRO A 3 -1.98 15.27 11.60
C PRO A 3 -0.86 14.21 11.50
N ALA A 4 -0.66 13.69 10.31
CA ALA A 4 0.40 12.71 10.04
C ALA A 4 1.76 13.35 10.33
N ASN A 5 2.54 12.70 11.18
CA ASN A 5 3.93 13.07 11.44
C ASN A 5 4.89 12.06 10.76
N TYR A 6 6.18 12.34 10.76
CA TYR A 6 7.18 11.45 10.15
C TYR A 6 7.14 10.02 10.71
N GLY A 7 6.90 9.88 12.02
CA GLY A 7 6.78 8.58 12.68
C GLY A 7 5.57 7.77 12.18
N SER A 8 4.43 8.44 11.92
CA SER A 8 3.23 7.77 11.41
C SER A 8 3.40 7.29 9.96
N VAL A 9 4.03 8.10 9.12
CA VAL A 9 4.34 7.71 7.74
C VAL A 9 5.32 6.54 7.74
N PHE A 10 6.38 6.61 8.54
CA PHE A 10 7.35 5.52 8.69
C PHE A 10 6.69 4.24 9.17
N SER A 11 5.87 4.30 10.24
CA SER A 11 5.14 3.14 10.77
C SER A 11 4.16 2.55 9.76
N SER A 12 3.46 3.40 8.97
CA SER A 12 2.58 2.95 7.90
C SER A 12 3.34 2.21 6.79
N CYS A 13 4.49 2.73 6.38
CA CYS A 13 5.36 2.09 5.40
C CYS A 13 5.90 0.75 5.92
N LEU A 14 6.34 0.70 7.19
CA LEU A 14 6.89 -0.50 7.80
C LEU A 14 5.83 -1.60 7.90
N PHE A 15 4.71 -1.32 8.57
CA PHE A 15 3.63 -2.30 8.74
C PHE A 15 2.96 -2.66 7.42
N GLY A 16 2.76 -1.69 6.52
CA GLY A 16 2.26 -1.95 5.17
C GLY A 16 3.19 -2.89 4.39
N SER A 17 4.50 -2.69 4.48
CA SER A 17 5.49 -3.57 3.86
C SER A 17 5.50 -4.97 4.50
N LEU A 18 5.36 -5.07 5.82
CA LEU A 18 5.23 -6.37 6.51
C LEU A 18 3.97 -7.14 6.09
N MET A 19 2.83 -6.45 5.98
CA MET A 19 1.60 -7.06 5.47
C MET A 19 1.73 -7.49 4.01
N MET A 20 2.39 -6.68 3.17
CA MET A 20 2.67 -7.06 1.78
C MET A 20 3.58 -8.28 1.70
N LEU A 21 4.62 -8.35 2.54
CA LEU A 21 5.49 -9.51 2.63
C LEU A 21 4.72 -10.77 3.07
N TYR A 22 3.84 -10.63 4.05
CA TYR A 22 2.93 -11.70 4.48
C TYR A 22 2.10 -12.22 3.31
N LEU A 23 1.43 -11.33 2.57
CA LEU A 23 0.65 -11.70 1.39
C LEU A 23 1.52 -12.40 0.33
N PHE A 24 2.72 -11.87 0.06
CA PHE A 24 3.64 -12.46 -0.90
C PHE A 24 3.98 -13.92 -0.57
N VAL A 25 4.28 -14.21 0.68
CA VAL A 25 4.64 -15.56 1.12
C VAL A 25 3.47 -16.53 0.97
N PHE A 26 2.28 -16.13 1.41
CA PHE A 26 1.12 -17.04 1.47
C PHE A 26 0.40 -17.19 0.13
N CYS A 27 0.25 -16.12 -0.65
CA CYS A 27 -0.45 -16.17 -1.95
C CYS A 27 0.33 -16.94 -3.04
N ARG A 28 1.59 -17.30 -2.78
CA ARG A 28 2.38 -18.11 -3.71
C ARG A 28 1.87 -19.56 -3.82
N SER A 29 1.20 -20.07 -2.79
CA SER A 29 0.76 -21.46 -2.72
C SER A 29 -0.65 -21.67 -3.27
N ASN A 30 -0.81 -22.59 -4.25
CA ASN A 30 -2.11 -23.01 -4.76
C ASN A 30 -3.02 -23.55 -3.63
N ARG A 31 -2.44 -24.34 -2.73
CA ARG A 31 -3.17 -24.90 -1.58
C ARG A 31 -3.72 -23.81 -0.67
N PHE A 32 -2.96 -22.72 -0.50
CA PHE A 32 -3.43 -21.57 0.29
C PHE A 32 -4.65 -20.93 -0.37
N ILE A 33 -4.59 -20.65 -1.69
CA ILE A 33 -5.67 -20.01 -2.44
C ILE A 33 -6.93 -20.88 -2.41
N LEU A 34 -6.82 -22.17 -2.70
CA LEU A 34 -7.96 -23.09 -2.72
C LEU A 34 -8.57 -23.33 -1.34
N ARG A 35 -7.73 -23.41 -0.29
CA ARG A 35 -8.17 -23.65 1.09
C ARG A 35 -8.83 -22.45 1.73
N ASN A 36 -8.31 -21.25 1.48
CA ASN A 36 -8.77 -20.02 2.12
C ASN A 36 -9.73 -19.22 1.23
N GLY A 37 -9.67 -19.39 -0.08
CA GLY A 37 -10.44 -18.63 -1.06
C GLY A 37 -9.82 -17.27 -1.34
N THR A 38 -10.17 -16.72 -2.49
CA THR A 38 -9.66 -15.42 -2.98
C THR A 38 -10.19 -14.23 -2.19
N SER A 39 -11.35 -14.36 -1.53
CA SER A 39 -11.95 -13.31 -0.70
C SER A 39 -11.06 -12.88 0.46
N VAL A 40 -10.35 -13.84 1.11
CA VAL A 40 -9.40 -13.55 2.21
C VAL A 40 -8.23 -12.71 1.69
N ILE A 41 -7.74 -13.00 0.48
CA ILE A 41 -6.66 -12.26 -0.15
C ILE A 41 -7.11 -10.82 -0.45
N TYR A 42 -8.29 -10.64 -1.04
CA TYR A 42 -8.82 -9.31 -1.35
C TYR A 42 -9.08 -8.48 -0.09
N LEU A 43 -9.58 -9.10 0.98
CA LEU A 43 -9.75 -8.42 2.26
C LEU A 43 -8.39 -7.94 2.79
N ALA A 44 -7.39 -8.81 2.79
CA ALA A 44 -6.04 -8.46 3.25
C ALA A 44 -5.41 -7.35 2.40
N VAL A 45 -5.55 -7.41 1.07
CA VAL A 45 -5.12 -6.35 0.15
C VAL A 45 -5.83 -5.03 0.46
N GLY A 46 -7.15 -5.05 0.70
CA GLY A 46 -7.93 -3.87 1.08
C GLY A 46 -7.42 -3.23 2.37
N VAL A 47 -7.11 -4.04 3.39
CA VAL A 47 -6.53 -3.58 4.66
C VAL A 47 -5.16 -2.90 4.45
N VAL A 48 -4.29 -3.51 3.63
CA VAL A 48 -2.99 -2.93 3.26
C VAL A 48 -3.17 -1.58 2.55
N MET A 49 -4.09 -1.52 1.57
CA MET A 49 -4.40 -0.29 0.84
C MET A 49 -4.85 0.83 1.78
N ILE A 50 -5.80 0.54 2.66
CA ILE A 50 -6.31 1.52 3.63
C ILE A 50 -5.17 2.06 4.47
N ARG A 51 -4.31 1.17 5.01
CA ARG A 51 -3.18 1.59 5.86
C ARG A 51 -2.14 2.42 5.12
N MET A 52 -1.88 2.10 3.87
CA MET A 52 -0.88 2.83 3.06
C MET A 52 -1.41 4.17 2.56
N LEU A 53 -2.67 4.24 2.12
CA LEU A 53 -3.25 5.49 1.63
C LEU A 53 -3.61 6.47 2.75
N LEU A 54 -3.88 5.95 3.97
CA LEU A 54 -4.35 6.74 5.10
C LEU A 54 -3.42 6.55 6.32
N PRO A 55 -2.27 7.25 6.37
CA PRO A 55 -1.32 7.16 7.47
C PRO A 55 -1.82 7.95 8.70
N TRP A 56 -3.06 7.70 9.12
CA TRP A 56 -3.67 8.40 10.25
C TRP A 56 -3.08 7.98 11.58
N ASN A 57 -2.98 8.95 12.49
CA ASN A 57 -2.67 8.74 13.89
C ASN A 57 -3.93 8.83 14.73
N PHE A 58 -4.04 7.94 15.70
CA PHE A 58 -5.10 7.97 16.70
C PHE A 58 -4.53 8.40 18.05
N HIS A 59 -5.33 9.05 18.87
CA HIS A 59 -4.92 9.52 20.20
C HIS A 59 -4.48 8.39 21.16
N PHE A 60 -4.92 7.16 20.90
CA PHE A 60 -4.53 5.99 21.70
C PHE A 60 -3.22 5.34 21.23
N ALA A 61 -2.61 5.85 20.14
CA ALA A 61 -1.38 5.28 19.62
C ALA A 61 -0.22 5.54 20.60
N MET A 62 0.49 4.47 20.95
CA MET A 62 1.65 4.53 21.80
C MET A 62 2.89 4.86 20.98
N ASN A 63 3.61 5.88 21.39
CA ASN A 63 4.90 6.20 20.80
C ASN A 63 5.94 5.21 21.33
N VAL A 64 6.52 4.43 20.43
CA VAL A 64 7.62 3.53 20.73
C VAL A 64 8.91 4.23 20.39
N GLU A 65 9.62 4.67 21.42
CA GLU A 65 10.91 5.33 21.28
C GLU A 65 12.00 4.28 21.02
N SER A 66 12.72 4.45 19.93
CA SER A 66 13.91 3.67 19.64
C SER A 66 15.16 4.46 20.01
N HIS A 67 15.97 3.88 20.90
CA HIS A 67 17.19 4.57 21.40
C HIS A 67 18.44 4.30 20.58
N LYS A 68 18.43 3.37 19.61
CA LYS A 68 19.64 3.01 18.84
C LYS A 68 19.43 3.06 17.33
N ILE A 69 18.46 2.29 16.81
CA ILE A 69 18.30 2.08 15.36
C ILE A 69 17.71 3.32 14.69
N LEU A 70 16.59 3.82 15.20
CA LEU A 70 15.93 4.99 14.60
C LEU A 70 16.74 6.28 14.77
N PRO A 71 17.33 6.62 15.94
CA PRO A 71 18.22 7.78 16.04
C PRO A 71 19.37 7.71 15.04
N PHE A 72 20.09 6.58 14.97
CA PHE A 72 21.16 6.40 13.99
C PHE A 72 20.69 6.61 12.54
N LEU A 73 19.52 6.08 12.18
CA LEU A 73 18.95 6.26 10.85
C LEU A 73 18.57 7.73 10.59
N PHE A 74 17.97 8.40 11.59
CA PHE A 74 17.59 9.80 11.48
C PHE A 74 18.80 10.73 11.46
N ASP A 75 19.85 10.46 12.24
CA ASP A 75 21.09 11.21 12.20
C ASP A 75 21.75 11.12 10.81
N LEU A 76 21.76 9.91 10.22
CA LEU A 76 22.21 9.71 8.83
C LEU A 76 21.37 10.52 7.84
N LEU A 77 20.05 10.60 8.04
CA LEU A 77 19.13 11.35 7.17
C LEU A 77 19.17 12.86 7.40
N ARG A 78 19.66 13.33 8.57
CA ARG A 78 19.83 14.76 8.90
C ARG A 78 21.14 15.35 8.43
N VAL A 79 22.05 14.56 7.84
CA VAL A 79 23.28 15.09 7.23
C VAL A 79 22.93 16.21 6.27
N LYS A 80 23.55 17.39 6.47
CA LYS A 80 23.31 18.56 5.60
C LYS A 80 24.12 18.44 4.31
N ILE A 81 23.42 18.52 3.18
CA ILE A 81 24.02 18.63 1.85
C ILE A 81 23.64 20.00 1.31
N LEU A 82 24.63 20.85 1.03
CA LEU A 82 24.41 22.24 0.55
C LEU A 82 23.41 23.03 1.41
N SER A 83 23.55 22.96 2.72
CA SER A 83 22.72 23.65 3.73
C SER A 83 21.28 23.10 3.87
N VAL A 84 20.90 22.01 3.16
CA VAL A 84 19.59 21.36 3.25
C VAL A 84 19.77 19.97 3.84
N GLU A 85 18.89 19.57 4.76
CA GLU A 85 18.89 18.22 5.32
C GLU A 85 18.62 17.18 4.22
N PHE A 86 19.38 16.10 4.21
CA PHE A 86 19.21 15.00 3.26
C PHE A 86 17.80 14.40 3.34
N LEU A 87 17.19 14.33 4.53
CA LEU A 87 15.81 13.91 4.72
C LEU A 87 14.83 14.77 3.91
N THR A 88 15.00 16.09 3.93
CA THR A 88 14.14 17.02 3.17
C THR A 88 14.28 16.78 1.68
N ILE A 89 15.53 16.63 1.19
CA ILE A 89 15.79 16.31 -0.22
C ILE A 89 15.13 14.99 -0.60
N LEU A 90 15.26 13.96 0.23
CA LEU A 90 14.62 12.65 0.01
C LEU A 90 13.10 12.76 -0.06
N VAL A 91 12.47 13.45 0.89
CA VAL A 91 11.00 13.67 0.90
C VAL A 91 10.55 14.41 -0.35
N ILE A 92 11.30 15.43 -0.80
CA ILE A 92 11.00 16.15 -2.05
C ILE A 92 11.08 15.19 -3.25
N ILE A 93 12.16 14.41 -3.37
CA ILE A 93 12.33 13.45 -4.48
C ILE A 93 11.19 12.44 -4.49
N LEU A 94 10.85 11.87 -3.35
CA LEU A 94 9.76 10.89 -3.24
C LEU A 94 8.42 11.51 -3.61
N SER A 95 8.13 12.73 -3.12
CA SER A 95 6.89 13.44 -3.41
C SER A 95 6.77 13.83 -4.88
N VAL A 96 7.82 14.41 -5.45
CA VAL A 96 7.85 14.78 -6.88
C VAL A 96 7.73 13.53 -7.75
N GLY A 97 8.45 12.46 -7.41
CA GLY A 97 8.33 11.17 -8.12
C GLY A 97 6.92 10.59 -8.07
N SER A 98 6.25 10.65 -6.91
CA SER A 98 4.86 10.20 -6.77
C SER A 98 3.90 11.08 -7.57
N CYS A 99 4.02 12.39 -7.52
CA CYS A 99 3.21 13.31 -8.32
C CYS A 99 3.40 13.07 -9.83
N LEU A 100 4.64 12.89 -10.28
CA LEU A 100 4.96 12.60 -11.67
C LEU A 100 4.34 11.25 -12.12
N ARG A 101 4.47 10.21 -11.30
CA ARG A 101 3.86 8.89 -11.57
C ARG A 101 2.34 8.96 -11.65
N LEU A 102 1.69 9.68 -10.73
CA LEU A 102 0.25 9.90 -10.76
C LEU A 102 -0.15 10.68 -12.02
N ALA A 103 0.56 11.75 -12.36
CA ALA A 103 0.28 12.53 -13.57
C ALA A 103 0.40 11.68 -14.84
N ILE A 104 1.47 10.86 -14.96
CA ILE A 104 1.65 9.92 -16.08
C ILE A 104 0.53 8.89 -16.11
N TYR A 105 0.11 8.36 -14.96
CA TYR A 105 -0.96 7.38 -14.88
C TYR A 105 -2.30 7.97 -15.36
N PHE A 106 -2.69 9.14 -14.85
CA PHE A 106 -3.92 9.80 -15.28
C PHE A 106 -3.86 10.25 -16.75
N TYR A 107 -2.71 10.74 -17.21
CA TYR A 107 -2.52 11.06 -18.61
C TYR A 107 -2.75 9.83 -19.52
N LYS A 108 -2.19 8.66 -19.13
CA LYS A 108 -2.44 7.40 -19.85
C LYS A 108 -3.91 7.01 -19.86
N LEU A 109 -4.63 7.20 -18.74
CA LEU A 109 -6.07 6.93 -18.65
C LEU A 109 -6.86 7.82 -19.63
N VAL A 110 -6.53 9.10 -19.69
CA VAL A 110 -7.17 10.04 -20.62
C VAL A 110 -6.87 9.69 -22.09
N CYS A 111 -5.61 9.41 -22.41
CA CYS A 111 -5.23 8.99 -23.75
C CYS A 111 -5.93 7.69 -24.17
N TYR A 112 -6.00 6.73 -23.25
CA TYR A 112 -6.68 5.46 -23.47
C TYR A 112 -8.20 5.67 -23.70
N HIS A 113 -8.84 6.50 -22.89
CA HIS A 113 -10.25 6.84 -23.06
C HIS A 113 -10.50 7.50 -24.42
N HIS A 114 -9.63 8.44 -24.84
CA HIS A 114 -9.72 9.08 -26.14
C HIS A 114 -9.55 8.08 -27.30
N LEU A 115 -8.62 7.12 -27.15
CA LEU A 115 -8.42 6.06 -28.14
C LEU A 115 -9.67 5.19 -28.29
N LEU A 116 -10.31 4.79 -27.18
CA LEU A 116 -11.54 4.00 -27.21
C LEU A 116 -12.67 4.70 -27.95
N HIS A 117 -12.78 6.04 -27.83
CA HIS A 117 -13.79 6.82 -28.56
C HIS A 117 -13.55 6.90 -30.06
N GLN A 118 -12.36 6.58 -30.54
CA GLN A 118 -12.04 6.55 -31.98
C GLN A 118 -12.33 5.18 -32.62
N LEU A 119 -12.55 4.16 -31.80
CA LEU A 119 -12.88 2.83 -32.29
C LEU A 119 -14.36 2.76 -32.66
N ASN A 120 -14.66 2.04 -33.73
CA ASN A 120 -16.03 1.70 -34.09
C ASN A 120 -16.40 0.37 -33.39
N PRO A 121 -17.61 0.27 -32.79
CA PRO A 121 -18.09 -0.99 -32.27
C PRO A 121 -18.07 -2.08 -33.35
N LEU A 122 -17.80 -3.30 -32.95
CA LEU A 122 -17.79 -4.43 -33.87
C LEU A 122 -19.23 -4.74 -34.31
N ASP A 123 -19.49 -4.58 -35.60
CA ASP A 123 -20.77 -4.89 -36.23
C ASP A 123 -20.72 -6.31 -36.83
N ASP A 124 -20.72 -7.32 -35.96
CA ASP A 124 -20.79 -8.73 -36.32
C ASP A 124 -22.00 -9.35 -35.61
N PHE A 125 -22.95 -9.84 -36.40
CA PHE A 125 -24.17 -10.44 -35.88
C PHE A 125 -23.92 -11.67 -34.98
N LYS A 126 -22.93 -12.49 -35.33
CA LYS A 126 -22.54 -13.67 -34.55
C LYS A 126 -22.01 -13.26 -33.17
N VAL A 127 -21.08 -12.32 -33.16
CA VAL A 127 -20.47 -11.79 -31.91
C VAL A 127 -21.51 -11.13 -31.03
N SER A 128 -22.37 -10.27 -31.62
CA SER A 128 -23.42 -9.54 -30.90
C SER A 128 -24.45 -10.48 -30.28
N ARG A 129 -24.87 -11.54 -31.02
CA ARG A 129 -25.79 -12.55 -30.52
C ARG A 129 -25.24 -13.30 -29.33
N ILE A 130 -24.02 -13.87 -29.47
CA ILE A 130 -23.38 -14.63 -28.38
C ILE A 130 -23.19 -13.76 -27.15
N PHE A 131 -22.79 -12.50 -27.36
CA PHE A 131 -22.59 -11.58 -26.23
C PHE A 131 -23.92 -11.22 -25.53
N SER A 132 -25.00 -11.00 -26.29
CA SER A 132 -26.33 -10.75 -25.74
C SER A 132 -26.82 -11.92 -24.90
N ASP A 133 -26.63 -13.17 -25.40
CA ASP A 133 -26.99 -14.38 -24.66
C ASP A 133 -26.21 -14.46 -23.32
N VAL A 134 -24.93 -14.11 -23.31
CA VAL A 134 -24.12 -14.08 -22.08
C VAL A 134 -24.56 -12.98 -21.13
N LEU A 135 -24.91 -11.78 -21.64
CA LEU A 135 -25.41 -10.69 -20.79
C LEU A 135 -26.75 -11.08 -20.12
N GLU A 136 -27.63 -11.73 -20.83
CA GLU A 136 -28.90 -12.20 -20.31
C GLU A 136 -28.70 -13.29 -19.22
N GLU A 137 -27.84 -14.27 -19.48
CA GLU A 137 -27.47 -15.32 -18.50
C GLU A 137 -26.95 -14.77 -17.18
N TYR A 138 -26.11 -13.70 -17.25
CA TYR A 138 -25.55 -13.04 -16.08
C TYR A 138 -26.44 -11.91 -15.51
N HIS A 139 -27.65 -11.72 -16.04
CA HIS A 139 -28.58 -10.66 -15.65
C HIS A 139 -27.94 -9.27 -15.67
N CYS A 140 -27.00 -9.04 -16.60
CA CYS A 140 -26.27 -7.78 -16.70
C CYS A 140 -27.05 -6.79 -17.57
N THR A 141 -27.61 -5.75 -16.94
CA THR A 141 -28.37 -4.69 -17.62
C THR A 141 -27.51 -3.57 -18.18
N LYS A 142 -26.20 -3.60 -17.93
CA LYS A 142 -25.28 -2.57 -18.38
C LYS A 142 -25.02 -2.72 -19.89
N GLN A 143 -25.08 -1.61 -20.60
CA GLN A 143 -24.64 -1.58 -21.99
C GLN A 143 -23.11 -1.67 -22.04
N ILE A 144 -22.60 -2.71 -22.67
CA ILE A 144 -21.16 -2.97 -22.87
C ILE A 144 -20.96 -3.16 -24.37
N SER A 145 -20.12 -2.33 -24.97
CA SER A 145 -19.77 -2.44 -26.37
C SER A 145 -18.57 -3.36 -26.58
N VAL A 146 -18.55 -4.07 -27.71
CA VAL A 146 -17.44 -4.92 -28.12
C VAL A 146 -16.69 -4.23 -29.25
N PHE A 147 -15.37 -4.16 -29.13
CA PHE A 147 -14.50 -3.57 -30.15
C PHE A 147 -13.45 -4.59 -30.60
N GLN A 148 -13.16 -4.61 -31.88
CA GLN A 148 -12.04 -5.37 -32.43
C GLN A 148 -10.82 -4.46 -32.52
N VAL A 149 -9.71 -4.85 -31.95
CA VAL A 149 -8.50 -4.04 -31.87
C VAL A 149 -7.32 -4.80 -32.49
N PRO A 150 -6.85 -4.36 -33.67
CA PRO A 150 -5.68 -4.97 -34.29
C PRO A 150 -4.45 -4.83 -33.40
N GLY A 151 -3.66 -5.89 -33.30
CA GLY A 151 -2.46 -5.94 -32.47
C GLY A 151 -2.70 -6.09 -30.96
N LEU A 152 -3.95 -6.27 -30.54
CA LEU A 152 -4.24 -6.68 -29.17
C LEU A 152 -3.82 -8.14 -29.00
N SER A 153 -3.13 -8.45 -27.90
CA SER A 153 -2.57 -9.77 -27.66
C SER A 153 -3.55 -10.77 -27.04
N SER A 154 -4.53 -10.32 -26.27
CA SER A 154 -5.59 -11.14 -25.69
C SER A 154 -6.87 -10.34 -25.49
N PRO A 155 -8.05 -11.00 -25.43
CA PRO A 155 -9.28 -10.34 -25.03
C PRO A 155 -9.11 -9.62 -23.70
N ALA A 156 -9.85 -8.54 -23.49
CA ALA A 156 -9.82 -7.80 -22.24
C ALA A 156 -11.07 -6.94 -22.05
N ILE A 157 -11.60 -6.90 -20.84
CA ILE A 157 -12.56 -5.88 -20.45
C ILE A 157 -11.82 -4.64 -19.94
N SER A 158 -12.29 -3.47 -20.30
CA SER A 158 -11.68 -2.20 -19.94
C SER A 158 -12.72 -1.10 -19.70
N GLY A 159 -12.32 0.00 -19.07
CA GLY A 159 -13.19 1.12 -18.74
C GLY A 159 -13.87 0.97 -17.37
N LEU A 160 -13.54 1.91 -16.45
CA LEU A 160 -14.08 1.89 -15.08
C LEU A 160 -15.55 2.26 -15.01
N LEU A 161 -15.96 3.30 -15.76
CA LEU A 161 -17.32 3.85 -15.75
C LEU A 161 -18.13 3.37 -16.95
N TYR A 162 -17.50 3.25 -18.10
CA TYR A 162 -18.05 2.80 -19.36
C TYR A 162 -17.30 1.54 -19.80
N PRO A 163 -17.74 0.36 -19.33
CA PRO A 163 -17.04 -0.88 -19.64
C PRO A 163 -17.18 -1.21 -21.14
N VAL A 164 -16.09 -1.68 -21.71
CA VAL A 164 -16.01 -2.14 -23.09
C VAL A 164 -15.19 -3.44 -23.13
N ILE A 165 -15.56 -4.35 -24.03
CA ILE A 165 -14.78 -5.55 -24.30
C ILE A 165 -13.95 -5.31 -25.55
N LEU A 166 -12.67 -5.60 -25.47
CA LEU A 166 -11.72 -5.53 -26.55
C LEU A 166 -11.38 -6.95 -27.00
N LEU A 167 -11.54 -7.23 -28.28
CA LEU A 167 -11.18 -8.51 -28.88
C LEU A 167 -9.99 -8.33 -29.81
N PRO A 168 -9.02 -9.23 -29.81
CA PRO A 168 -7.99 -9.31 -30.85
C PRO A 168 -8.62 -9.57 -32.23
N ASP A 169 -7.88 -9.18 -33.26
CA ASP A 169 -8.22 -9.50 -34.65
C ASP A 169 -7.85 -10.99 -34.95
N SER A 170 -8.71 -11.88 -34.49
CA SER A 170 -8.51 -13.34 -34.58
C SER A 170 -9.86 -14.03 -34.79
N GLU A 171 -9.85 -15.16 -35.45
CA GLU A 171 -11.03 -16.00 -35.59
C GLU A 171 -11.25 -16.85 -34.35
N TYR A 172 -12.46 -16.78 -33.83
CA TYR A 172 -12.90 -17.56 -32.66
C TYR A 172 -14.06 -18.49 -33.03
N SER A 173 -14.07 -19.69 -32.44
CA SER A 173 -15.26 -20.52 -32.46
C SER A 173 -16.39 -19.88 -31.61
N GLU A 174 -17.64 -20.28 -31.80
CA GLU A 174 -18.75 -19.76 -30.96
C GLU A 174 -18.55 -20.09 -29.48
N GLN A 175 -18.04 -21.28 -29.20
CA GLN A 175 -17.75 -21.73 -27.84
C GLN A 175 -16.60 -20.92 -27.21
N ASP A 176 -15.51 -20.66 -27.97
CA ASP A 176 -14.41 -19.85 -27.47
C ASP A 176 -14.88 -18.39 -27.19
N LEU A 177 -15.69 -17.77 -28.08
CA LEU A 177 -16.27 -16.44 -27.87
C LEU A 177 -17.14 -16.40 -26.61
N ARG A 178 -18.00 -17.43 -26.41
CA ARG A 178 -18.82 -17.52 -25.21
C ARG A 178 -17.96 -17.56 -23.94
N PHE A 179 -16.93 -18.41 -23.89
CA PHE A 179 -16.02 -18.47 -22.75
C PHE A 179 -15.27 -17.16 -22.52
N ILE A 180 -14.81 -16.51 -23.58
CA ILE A 180 -14.17 -15.19 -23.50
C ILE A 180 -15.13 -14.16 -22.89
N PHE A 181 -16.37 -14.06 -23.40
CA PHE A 181 -17.34 -13.11 -22.88
C PHE A 181 -17.73 -13.38 -21.43
N MET A 182 -17.92 -14.63 -21.06
CA MET A 182 -18.17 -15.01 -19.67
C MET A 182 -17.00 -14.61 -18.78
N HIS A 183 -15.76 -14.82 -19.22
CA HIS A 183 -14.55 -14.47 -18.48
C HIS A 183 -14.42 -12.96 -18.28
N GLU A 184 -14.53 -12.19 -19.36
CA GLU A 184 -14.39 -10.74 -19.31
C GLU A 184 -15.53 -10.06 -18.54
N LEU A 185 -16.78 -10.52 -18.75
CA LEU A 185 -17.94 -9.99 -18.01
C LEU A 185 -17.83 -10.27 -16.51
N ASN A 186 -17.31 -11.42 -16.12
CA ASN A 186 -17.14 -11.79 -14.73
C ASN A 186 -16.12 -10.90 -14.02
N HIS A 187 -15.03 -10.45 -14.68
CA HIS A 187 -14.13 -9.43 -14.16
C HIS A 187 -14.83 -8.10 -13.86
N TYR A 188 -15.75 -7.68 -14.73
CA TYR A 188 -16.57 -6.50 -14.49
C TYR A 188 -17.46 -6.65 -13.28
N LEU A 189 -18.20 -7.76 -13.20
CA LEU A 189 -19.12 -8.06 -12.10
C LEU A 189 -18.39 -8.17 -10.74
N HIS A 190 -17.18 -8.67 -10.73
CA HIS A 190 -16.33 -8.74 -9.53
C HIS A 190 -15.62 -7.43 -9.19
N HIS A 191 -15.82 -6.37 -9.98
CA HIS A 191 -15.16 -5.05 -9.79
C HIS A 191 -13.62 -5.10 -9.82
N ASP A 192 -13.04 -6.03 -10.60
CA ASP A 192 -11.58 -6.21 -10.64
C ASP A 192 -10.85 -5.01 -11.24
N LEU A 193 -11.50 -4.28 -12.16
CA LEU A 193 -11.00 -3.02 -12.70
C LEU A 193 -10.80 -1.95 -11.61
N TRP A 194 -11.76 -1.83 -10.67
CA TRP A 194 -11.67 -0.90 -9.55
C TRP A 194 -10.59 -1.31 -8.55
N LYS A 195 -10.48 -2.59 -8.23
CA LYS A 195 -9.41 -3.11 -7.36
C LYS A 195 -8.04 -2.80 -7.93
N SER A 196 -7.85 -3.04 -9.23
CA SER A 196 -6.62 -2.72 -9.95
C SER A 196 -6.34 -1.22 -9.98
N PHE A 197 -7.34 -0.39 -10.24
CA PHE A 197 -7.21 1.07 -10.24
C PHE A 197 -6.69 1.60 -8.89
N PHE A 198 -7.33 1.22 -7.79
CA PHE A 198 -6.91 1.66 -6.47
C PHE A 198 -5.51 1.18 -6.11
N TRP A 199 -5.14 -0.04 -6.54
CA TRP A 199 -3.79 -0.51 -6.30
C TRP A 199 -2.74 0.24 -7.14
N GLU A 200 -3.06 0.64 -8.36
CA GLU A 200 -2.16 1.50 -9.16
C GLU A 200 -1.91 2.85 -8.48
N LEU A 201 -2.90 3.42 -7.78
CA LEU A 201 -2.66 4.62 -6.95
C LEU A 201 -1.63 4.35 -5.84
N VAL A 202 -1.72 3.20 -5.16
CA VAL A 202 -0.72 2.79 -4.16
C VAL A 202 0.66 2.67 -4.82
N VAL A 203 0.76 2.02 -5.98
CA VAL A 203 2.02 1.87 -6.71
C VAL A 203 2.59 3.23 -7.15
N CYS A 204 1.75 4.17 -7.55
CA CYS A 204 2.20 5.52 -7.93
C CYS A 204 2.75 6.30 -6.73
N ILE A 205 2.12 6.18 -5.55
CA ILE A 205 2.57 6.86 -4.33
C ILE A 205 3.83 6.19 -3.77
N TYR A 206 3.84 4.86 -3.72
CA TYR A 206 4.94 4.06 -3.19
C TYR A 206 5.82 3.46 -4.29
N TRP A 207 6.09 4.27 -5.34
CA TRP A 207 6.86 3.85 -6.51
C TRP A 207 8.27 3.35 -6.19
N TRP A 208 8.82 3.78 -5.06
CA TRP A 208 10.12 3.40 -4.54
C TRP A 208 10.11 2.07 -3.76
N ASN A 209 8.93 1.55 -3.40
CA ASN A 209 8.79 0.30 -2.64
C ASN A 209 8.59 -0.88 -3.59
N PRO A 210 9.55 -1.81 -3.72
CA PRO A 210 9.44 -2.94 -4.65
C PRO A 210 8.29 -3.88 -4.32
N LEU A 211 7.86 -3.99 -3.05
CA LEU A 211 6.75 -4.84 -2.64
C LEU A 211 5.43 -4.38 -3.26
N SER A 212 5.24 -3.08 -3.51
CA SER A 212 4.03 -2.56 -4.16
C SER A 212 3.84 -3.15 -5.56
N TYR A 213 4.91 -3.34 -6.33
CA TYR A 213 4.88 -3.95 -7.67
C TYR A 213 4.64 -5.46 -7.60
N ILE A 214 5.22 -6.14 -6.60
CA ILE A 214 5.01 -7.58 -6.38
C ILE A 214 3.55 -7.84 -6.06
N ILE A 215 2.96 -7.07 -5.15
CA ILE A 215 1.54 -7.22 -4.78
C ILE A 215 0.62 -6.82 -5.93
N ARG A 216 0.97 -5.80 -6.74
CA ARG A 216 0.24 -5.48 -7.97
C ARG A 216 0.09 -6.72 -8.86
N ARG A 217 1.17 -7.44 -9.09
CA ARG A 217 1.13 -8.69 -9.86
C ARG A 217 0.27 -9.75 -9.20
N GLN A 218 0.42 -9.94 -7.87
CA GLN A 218 -0.39 -10.91 -7.13
C GLN A 218 -1.90 -10.60 -7.18
N ILE A 219 -2.30 -9.32 -7.15
CA ILE A 219 -3.70 -8.90 -7.26
C ILE A 219 -4.26 -9.32 -8.63
N LYS A 220 -3.50 -9.07 -9.71
CA LYS A 220 -3.88 -9.49 -11.06
C LYS A 220 -4.03 -11.01 -11.13
N ASP A 221 -3.00 -11.74 -10.72
CA ASP A 221 -3.04 -13.20 -10.70
C ASP A 221 -4.24 -13.73 -9.86
N THR A 222 -4.52 -13.09 -8.71
CA THR A 222 -5.64 -13.46 -7.85
C THR A 222 -6.99 -13.18 -8.51
N ALA A 223 -7.11 -12.10 -9.29
CA ALA A 223 -8.31 -11.79 -10.05
C ALA A 223 -8.57 -12.87 -11.09
N GLU A 224 -7.54 -13.29 -11.84
CA GLU A 224 -7.64 -14.40 -12.80
C GLU A 224 -8.08 -15.70 -12.11
N TYR A 225 -7.45 -16.05 -10.98
CA TYR A 225 -7.80 -17.27 -10.23
C TYR A 225 -9.22 -17.22 -9.67
N ALA A 226 -9.65 -16.07 -9.14
CA ALA A 226 -11.01 -15.88 -8.64
C ALA A 226 -12.04 -16.02 -9.74
N ASN A 227 -11.73 -15.44 -10.90
CA ASN A 227 -12.55 -15.48 -12.09
C ASN A 227 -12.72 -16.92 -12.60
N ASP A 228 -11.62 -17.63 -12.83
CA ASP A 228 -11.64 -19.02 -13.27
C ASP A 228 -12.38 -19.95 -12.31
N ILE A 229 -12.10 -19.80 -11.00
CA ILE A 229 -12.78 -20.59 -9.95
C ILE A 229 -14.28 -20.29 -9.91
N SER A 230 -14.68 -19.06 -10.15
CA SER A 230 -16.09 -18.67 -10.19
C SER A 230 -16.79 -19.28 -11.40
N LEU A 231 -16.21 -19.10 -12.59
CA LEU A 231 -16.77 -19.59 -13.84
C LEU A 231 -16.88 -21.11 -13.90
N THR A 232 -15.85 -21.81 -13.45
CA THR A 232 -15.81 -23.28 -13.51
C THR A 232 -16.55 -23.96 -12.37
N ARG A 233 -17.25 -23.20 -11.54
CA ARG A 233 -17.88 -23.68 -10.32
C ARG A 233 -18.93 -24.74 -10.58
N ASP A 234 -19.78 -24.48 -11.50
CA ASP A 234 -20.95 -25.29 -11.77
C ASP A 234 -20.84 -26.04 -13.12
N MET A 235 -19.64 -25.96 -13.76
CA MET A 235 -19.35 -26.69 -15.00
C MET A 235 -19.11 -28.19 -14.73
N ASP A 236 -19.61 -29.02 -15.61
CA ASP A 236 -19.22 -30.42 -15.66
C ASP A 236 -17.78 -30.62 -16.12
N GLU A 237 -17.24 -31.82 -16.05
CA GLU A 237 -15.83 -32.10 -16.33
C GLU A 237 -15.46 -31.80 -17.79
N LEU A 238 -16.37 -32.10 -18.73
CA LEU A 238 -16.16 -31.88 -20.15
C LEU A 238 -16.09 -30.39 -20.47
N THR A 239 -17.11 -29.61 -20.07
CA THR A 239 -17.15 -28.15 -20.25
C THR A 239 -15.99 -27.44 -19.58
N ARG A 240 -15.55 -27.93 -18.41
CA ARG A 240 -14.38 -27.41 -17.72
C ARG A 240 -13.08 -27.64 -18.51
N THR A 241 -12.96 -28.82 -19.14
CA THR A 241 -11.81 -29.13 -20.01
C THR A 241 -11.82 -28.24 -21.25
N ASP A 242 -12.97 -28.05 -21.87
CA ASP A 242 -13.13 -27.15 -23.03
C ASP A 242 -12.77 -25.70 -22.67
N TYR A 243 -13.17 -25.23 -21.47
CA TYR A 243 -12.77 -23.91 -20.98
C TYR A 243 -11.25 -23.79 -20.82
N MET A 244 -10.59 -24.81 -20.22
CA MET A 244 -9.12 -24.80 -20.08
C MET A 244 -8.42 -24.81 -21.45
N LEU A 245 -8.96 -25.56 -22.42
CA LEU A 245 -8.42 -25.55 -23.79
C LEU A 245 -8.59 -24.19 -24.47
N SER A 246 -9.73 -23.52 -24.26
CA SER A 246 -9.96 -22.17 -24.76
C SER A 246 -8.97 -21.16 -24.14
N LEU A 247 -8.71 -21.23 -22.83
CA LEU A 247 -7.69 -20.43 -22.17
C LEU A 247 -6.30 -20.62 -22.77
N LEU A 248 -5.93 -21.87 -23.05
CA LEU A 248 -4.64 -22.19 -23.66
C LEU A 248 -4.51 -21.67 -25.09
N LYS A 249 -5.61 -21.73 -25.88
CA LYS A 249 -5.64 -21.19 -27.24
C LYS A 249 -5.47 -19.67 -27.24
N THR A 250 -6.23 -18.97 -26.42
CA THR A 250 -6.17 -17.49 -26.32
C THR A 250 -4.80 -17.03 -25.85
N SER A 251 -4.16 -17.75 -24.94
CA SER A 251 -2.82 -17.40 -24.45
C SER A 251 -1.68 -17.61 -25.46
N LYS A 252 -1.78 -18.61 -26.33
CA LYS A 252 -0.75 -18.87 -27.36
C LYS A 252 -0.72 -17.78 -28.44
N GLN A 253 -1.83 -17.07 -28.64
CA GLN A 253 -1.91 -15.96 -29.60
C GLN A 253 -1.14 -14.72 -29.11
N THR A 254 -0.78 -14.65 -27.83
CA THR A 254 -0.16 -13.46 -27.20
C THR A 254 1.32 -13.22 -27.53
N HIS A 255 1.99 -14.11 -28.29
CA HIS A 255 3.46 -14.02 -28.46
C HIS A 255 3.96 -13.04 -29.54
N THR A 256 3.11 -12.26 -30.21
CA THR A 256 3.55 -11.56 -31.43
C THR A 256 3.56 -10.03 -31.44
N PHE A 257 2.95 -9.29 -30.50
CA PHE A 257 2.99 -7.82 -30.59
C PHE A 257 2.98 -7.07 -29.24
N HIS A 258 4.03 -6.24 -29.03
CA HIS A 258 4.21 -5.32 -27.88
C HIS A 258 3.88 -3.85 -28.24
N ALA A 259 2.83 -3.56 -29.00
CA ALA A 259 2.72 -2.23 -29.61
C ALA A 259 1.67 -1.26 -29.06
N LEU A 260 0.85 -1.62 -28.07
CA LEU A 260 -0.09 -0.67 -27.50
C LEU A 260 0.25 -0.34 -26.04
N PRO A 261 0.26 0.97 -25.63
CA PRO A 261 0.36 1.36 -24.23
C PRO A 261 -0.96 1.10 -23.50
N THR A 262 -1.51 -0.10 -23.65
CA THR A 262 -2.61 -0.56 -22.83
C THR A 262 -2.13 -0.55 -21.39
N LEU A 263 -2.95 -0.02 -20.50
CA LEU A 263 -2.81 -0.21 -19.05
C LEU A 263 -2.34 -1.64 -18.85
N HIS A 264 -1.18 -1.85 -18.23
CA HIS A 264 -0.44 -3.13 -18.12
C HIS A 264 -1.27 -4.31 -17.57
N PHE A 265 -2.37 -4.66 -18.22
CA PHE A 265 -3.21 -5.82 -17.85
C PHE A 265 -2.72 -7.14 -18.46
N GLN A 266 -1.71 -7.11 -19.32
CA GLN A 266 -1.37 -8.22 -20.23
C GLN A 266 0.00 -8.87 -20.02
N GLU A 267 0.48 -9.05 -18.80
CA GLU A 267 1.61 -9.95 -18.56
C GLU A 267 1.14 -11.28 -17.96
N GLY A 268 0.33 -12.02 -18.68
CA GLY A 268 0.13 -13.44 -18.44
C GLY A 268 1.38 -14.21 -18.87
N THR A 269 2.26 -14.55 -17.94
CA THR A 269 3.35 -15.49 -18.23
C THR A 269 2.80 -16.92 -18.40
N ILE A 270 3.44 -17.78 -19.18
CA ILE A 270 3.11 -19.22 -19.34
C ILE A 270 2.91 -19.89 -17.97
N LEU A 271 3.75 -19.53 -16.97
CA LEU A 271 3.64 -19.97 -15.58
C LEU A 271 2.31 -19.59 -14.92
N SER A 272 1.72 -18.44 -15.31
CA SER A 272 0.41 -18.01 -14.80
C SER A 272 -0.72 -18.90 -15.31
N ILE A 273 -0.67 -19.33 -16.57
CA ILE A 273 -1.70 -20.19 -17.19
C ILE A 273 -1.62 -21.61 -16.66
N GLU A 274 -0.42 -22.17 -16.54
CA GLU A 274 -0.21 -23.46 -15.90
C GLU A 274 -0.85 -23.48 -14.51
N LYS A 275 -0.57 -22.45 -13.70
CA LYS A 275 -1.14 -22.30 -12.37
C LYS A 275 -2.66 -22.17 -12.38
N ARG A 276 -3.26 -21.48 -13.39
CA ARG A 276 -4.70 -21.39 -13.57
C ARG A 276 -5.33 -22.78 -13.84
N CYS A 277 -4.75 -23.51 -14.78
CA CYS A 277 -5.19 -24.87 -15.11
C CYS A 277 -5.10 -25.82 -13.89
N ASP A 278 -4.00 -25.73 -13.13
CA ASP A 278 -3.83 -26.50 -11.89
C ASP A 278 -4.92 -26.18 -10.88
N LEU A 279 -5.21 -24.88 -10.64
CA LEU A 279 -6.23 -24.45 -9.71
C LEU A 279 -7.64 -24.93 -10.11
N ILE A 280 -7.96 -24.87 -11.40
CA ILE A 280 -9.21 -25.38 -11.94
C ILE A 280 -9.33 -26.90 -11.74
N SER A 281 -8.23 -27.64 -11.95
CA SER A 281 -8.19 -29.11 -11.85
C SER A 281 -8.15 -29.61 -10.40
N GLU A 282 -7.45 -28.92 -9.51
CA GLU A 282 -7.30 -29.33 -8.10
C GLU A 282 -8.50 -28.95 -7.23
N ARG A 283 -9.30 -27.98 -7.66
CA ARG A 283 -10.40 -27.44 -6.87
C ARG A 283 -11.39 -28.48 -6.33
N PRO A 284 -11.84 -29.47 -7.10
CA PRO A 284 -12.77 -30.49 -6.62
C PRO A 284 -12.19 -31.33 -5.46
N LYS A 285 -10.86 -31.36 -5.33
CA LYS A 285 -10.11 -32.19 -4.36
C LYS A 285 -9.84 -31.48 -3.04
N ILE A 286 -9.92 -30.13 -3.00
CA ILE A 286 -9.53 -29.33 -1.83
C ILE A 286 -10.76 -28.65 -1.23
N HIS A 287 -11.07 -29.00 0.02
CA HIS A 287 -12.14 -28.36 0.77
C HIS A 287 -11.66 -27.07 1.44
N LYS A 288 -12.52 -26.05 1.41
CA LYS A 288 -12.29 -24.79 2.14
C LYS A 288 -12.17 -25.08 3.64
N ASN A 289 -11.18 -24.45 4.29
CA ASN A 289 -11.00 -24.59 5.71
C ASN A 289 -11.28 -23.24 6.41
N THR A 290 -12.45 -23.17 7.05
CA THR A 290 -12.90 -21.96 7.75
C THR A 290 -11.95 -21.56 8.88
N PHE A 291 -11.38 -22.52 9.63
CA PHE A 291 -10.41 -22.23 10.68
C PHE A 291 -9.16 -21.55 10.12
N SER A 292 -8.63 -22.05 9.00
CA SER A 292 -7.49 -21.41 8.32
C SER A 292 -7.82 -20.00 7.85
N GLN A 293 -9.03 -19.77 7.33
CA GLN A 293 -9.49 -18.43 6.92
C GLN A 293 -9.50 -17.46 8.10
N PHE A 294 -10.10 -17.86 9.23
CA PHE A 294 -10.12 -17.04 10.44
C PHE A 294 -8.71 -16.75 10.98
N LEU A 295 -7.81 -17.73 10.93
CA LEU A 295 -6.42 -17.54 11.35
C LEU A 295 -5.73 -16.45 10.52
N HIS A 296 -5.84 -16.51 9.18
CA HIS A 296 -5.20 -15.52 8.30
C HIS A 296 -5.86 -14.14 8.40
N ILE A 297 -7.18 -14.06 8.49
CA ILE A 297 -7.89 -12.81 8.75
C ILE A 297 -7.45 -12.24 10.10
N GLY A 298 -7.36 -13.07 11.13
CA GLY A 298 -6.86 -12.68 12.45
C GLY A 298 -5.44 -12.13 12.42
N CYS A 299 -4.51 -12.80 11.71
CA CYS A 299 -3.13 -12.32 11.55
C CYS A 299 -3.07 -10.95 10.85
N VAL A 300 -3.80 -10.76 9.75
CA VAL A 300 -3.83 -9.48 9.01
C VAL A 300 -4.47 -8.39 9.88
N SER A 301 -5.58 -8.70 10.56
CA SER A 301 -6.25 -7.76 11.45
C SER A 301 -5.35 -7.38 12.63
N LEU A 302 -4.61 -8.33 13.20
CA LEU A 302 -3.64 -8.06 14.27
C LEU A 302 -2.53 -7.13 13.79
N LEU A 303 -1.92 -7.40 12.64
CA LEU A 303 -0.90 -6.52 12.06
C LEU A 303 -1.45 -5.11 11.78
N PHE A 304 -2.70 -5.02 11.31
CA PHE A 304 -3.36 -3.74 11.08
C PHE A 304 -3.58 -2.99 12.41
N ILE A 305 -4.11 -3.65 13.44
CA ILE A 305 -4.32 -3.06 14.77
C ILE A 305 -2.98 -2.61 15.36
N LEU A 306 -1.94 -3.46 15.30
CA LEU A 306 -0.60 -3.09 15.76
C LEU A 306 -0.08 -1.84 15.02
N SER A 307 -0.35 -1.73 13.72
CA SER A 307 0.06 -0.56 12.94
C SER A 307 -0.66 0.73 13.32
N LEU A 308 -1.84 0.64 13.95
CA LEU A 308 -2.58 1.78 14.49
C LEU A 308 -2.19 2.10 15.93
N CYS A 309 -1.79 1.07 16.70
CA CYS A 309 -1.43 1.21 18.11
C CYS A 309 0.02 1.70 18.32
N PHE A 310 0.94 1.39 17.39
CA PHE A 310 2.35 1.69 17.58
C PHE A 310 2.87 2.66 16.52
N ILE A 311 3.41 3.77 16.98
CA ILE A 311 4.12 4.76 16.17
C ILE A 311 5.58 4.73 16.57
N PHE A 312 6.44 4.31 15.66
CA PHE A 312 7.89 4.31 15.89
C PHE A 312 8.43 5.72 15.70
N GLN A 313 9.04 6.24 16.77
CA GLN A 313 9.74 7.53 16.74
C GLN A 313 11.17 7.35 17.22
N PRO A 314 12.14 8.10 16.67
CA PRO A 314 13.43 8.20 17.31
C PRO A 314 13.21 8.82 18.69
N SER A 315 13.97 8.40 19.70
CA SER A 315 14.09 9.17 20.93
C SER A 315 14.69 10.51 20.52
N SER A 316 13.82 11.48 20.29
CA SER A 316 14.28 12.82 19.90
C SER A 316 15.06 13.40 21.04
N PRO A 317 16.24 13.97 20.80
CA PRO A 317 16.72 15.02 21.65
C PRO A 317 15.62 16.10 21.70
N PRO A 318 15.48 16.80 22.84
CA PRO A 318 14.45 17.82 22.96
C PRO A 318 14.49 18.75 21.75
N SER A 319 13.32 19.25 21.33
CA SER A 319 13.11 20.05 20.12
C SER A 319 13.95 21.35 20.03
N ASN A 320 14.81 21.59 20.96
CA ASN A 320 15.60 22.79 21.21
C ASN A 320 17.11 22.55 21.03
N LEU A 321 17.52 21.58 20.20
CA LEU A 321 18.92 21.49 19.79
C LEU A 321 19.23 22.53 18.70
N ASP A 322 20.27 23.27 18.87
CA ASP A 322 20.84 24.12 17.80
C ASP A 322 21.53 23.26 16.72
N ASP A 323 22.00 23.91 15.67
CA ASP A 323 22.66 23.27 14.54
C ASP A 323 23.92 22.47 14.94
N ASP A 324 24.49 22.74 16.11
CA ASP A 324 25.70 22.09 16.67
C ASP A 324 25.36 20.98 17.66
N GLY A 325 24.05 20.66 17.86
CA GLY A 325 23.58 19.62 18.78
C GLY A 325 23.47 20.07 20.23
N ALA A 326 23.61 21.35 20.51
CA ALA A 326 23.37 21.92 21.83
C ALA A 326 21.88 22.17 22.06
N VAL A 327 21.43 21.95 23.29
CA VAL A 327 20.04 22.23 23.67
C VAL A 327 19.84 23.73 23.78
N ILE A 328 18.95 24.29 22.92
CA ILE A 328 18.58 25.70 23.00
C ILE A 328 17.55 25.85 24.12
N PHE A 329 17.93 26.35 25.24
CA PHE A 329 17.05 26.78 26.31
C PHE A 329 16.82 28.28 26.21
N ASP A 330 15.64 28.72 26.66
CA ASP A 330 15.45 30.12 26.97
C ASP A 330 16.53 30.55 27.97
N LYS A 331 17.04 31.79 27.81
CA LYS A 331 18.06 32.28 28.73
C LYS A 331 17.68 32.04 30.18
N PRO A 332 18.51 31.32 30.95
CA PRO A 332 18.22 31.05 32.35
C PRO A 332 17.92 32.34 33.11
N ASN A 333 16.83 32.35 33.85
CA ASN A 333 16.43 33.45 34.71
C ASN A 333 15.80 32.92 36.02
N SER A 334 15.46 33.81 36.93
CA SER A 334 14.92 33.42 38.24
C SER A 334 13.56 32.73 38.21
N SER A 335 12.84 32.79 37.11
CA SER A 335 11.50 32.17 36.93
C SER A 335 11.55 30.85 36.17
N ASN A 336 12.54 30.63 35.32
CA ASN A 336 12.60 29.45 34.47
C ASN A 336 13.75 28.49 34.79
N SER A 337 14.64 28.81 35.73
CA SER A 337 15.83 27.99 35.99
C SER A 337 16.31 28.06 37.44
N PHE A 338 17.00 26.99 37.87
CA PHE A 338 17.66 26.92 39.18
C PHE A 338 18.91 26.02 39.08
N TYR A 339 19.83 26.23 40.05
CA TYR A 339 21.05 25.43 40.19
C TYR A 339 20.99 24.52 41.41
N ILE A 340 21.56 23.32 41.26
CA ILE A 340 21.79 22.40 42.37
C ILE A 340 23.29 22.18 42.52
N LYS A 341 23.83 22.51 43.71
CA LYS A 341 25.22 22.26 44.03
C LYS A 341 25.52 20.78 44.11
N ARG A 342 26.51 20.29 43.37
CA ARG A 342 26.91 18.89 43.41
C ARG A 342 27.65 18.57 44.70
N LYS A 343 27.69 17.29 45.06
CA LYS A 343 28.33 16.81 46.32
C LYS A 343 29.84 17.05 46.38
N ASP A 344 30.48 17.16 45.25
CA ASP A 344 31.91 17.50 45.15
C ASP A 344 32.22 18.96 45.48
N GLY A 345 31.18 19.80 45.53
CA GLY A 345 31.27 21.21 45.94
C GLY A 345 31.86 22.16 44.93
N LYS A 346 32.27 21.69 43.74
CA LYS A 346 32.90 22.50 42.70
C LYS A 346 31.95 22.87 41.60
N ASP A 347 31.06 21.97 41.20
CA ASP A 347 30.19 22.13 40.05
C ASP A 347 28.72 22.23 40.43
N TYR A 348 27.91 22.77 39.51
CA TYR A 348 26.48 22.95 39.68
C TYR A 348 25.71 22.28 38.50
N ASP A 349 24.66 21.56 38.81
CA ASP A 349 23.71 21.06 37.80
C ASP A 349 22.68 22.17 37.53
N LEU A 350 22.59 22.63 36.29
CA LEU A 350 21.58 23.60 35.83
C LEU A 350 20.29 22.86 35.45
N TYR A 351 19.19 23.31 36.00
CA TYR A 351 17.84 22.87 35.62
C TYR A 351 17.06 24.01 34.98
N ILE A 352 16.45 23.77 33.83
CA ILE A 352 15.64 24.75 33.09
C ILE A 352 14.26 24.23 32.91
N LYS A 353 13.23 25.07 33.09
CA LYS A 353 11.82 24.73 32.87
C LYS A 353 11.58 24.59 31.37
N GLN A 354 10.98 23.44 30.98
CA GLN A 354 10.52 23.15 29.64
C GLN A 354 9.10 22.60 29.73
N GLU A 355 8.15 23.35 29.19
CA GLU A 355 6.71 23.05 29.38
C GLU A 355 6.37 22.91 30.88
N ASP A 356 5.95 21.73 31.32
CA ASP A 356 5.54 21.44 32.70
C ASP A 356 6.63 20.73 33.53
N SER A 357 7.87 20.65 33.05
CA SER A 357 8.93 19.94 33.76
C SER A 357 10.28 20.67 33.76
N PHE A 358 11.11 20.41 34.79
CA PHE A 358 12.49 20.90 34.86
C PHE A 358 13.46 19.84 34.36
N ILE A 359 14.20 20.16 33.31
CA ILE A 359 15.19 19.29 32.67
C ILE A 359 16.59 19.71 33.09
N ASN A 360 17.47 18.74 33.32
CA ASN A 360 18.89 19.03 33.55
C ASN A 360 19.56 19.47 32.25
N ALA A 361 19.95 20.71 32.18
CA ALA A 361 20.55 21.35 30.99
C ALA A 361 22.09 21.17 30.94
N GLY A 362 22.70 20.58 31.98
CA GLY A 362 24.14 20.30 32.01
C GLY A 362 24.81 20.73 33.28
N ILE A 363 26.14 20.61 33.27
CA ILE A 363 27.00 20.95 34.41
C ILE A 363 27.66 22.31 34.14
N ILE A 364 27.62 23.18 35.12
CA ILE A 364 28.22 24.53 35.06
C ILE A 364 29.23 24.68 36.17
N GLU A 365 30.40 25.18 35.85
CA GLU A 365 31.46 25.45 36.80
C GLU A 365 31.23 26.74 37.59
N ASN A 366 30.65 27.77 36.95
CA ASN A 366 30.42 29.08 37.55
C ASN A 366 29.00 29.58 37.38
N PRO A 367 28.15 29.61 38.45
CA PRO A 367 26.75 30.05 38.36
C PRO A 367 26.56 31.56 38.14
N GLU A 368 27.65 32.36 38.30
CA GLU A 368 27.59 33.81 38.06
C GLU A 368 27.47 34.18 36.58
N ASP A 369 27.76 33.25 35.68
CA ASP A 369 27.64 33.45 34.23
C ASP A 369 26.17 33.63 33.80
N TYR A 370 25.22 33.15 34.62
CA TYR A 370 23.80 33.25 34.36
C TYR A 370 23.07 33.97 35.50
N LYS A 371 23.08 35.30 35.45
CA LYS A 371 22.50 36.17 36.50
C LYS A 371 21.01 35.95 36.66
N GLY A 372 20.56 35.60 37.87
CA GLY A 372 19.16 35.59 38.27
C GLY A 372 18.63 34.25 38.74
N SER A 373 19.26 33.12 38.45
CA SER A 373 18.81 31.83 38.92
C SER A 373 19.24 31.53 40.34
N LYS A 374 18.40 30.90 41.15
CA LYS A 374 18.70 30.59 42.57
C LYS A 374 19.42 29.26 42.68
N ILE A 375 20.32 29.17 43.69
CA ILE A 375 21.07 27.94 44.00
C ILE A 375 20.33 27.19 45.14
N TYR A 376 20.07 25.93 44.93
CA TYR A 376 19.44 25.04 45.91
C TYR A 376 20.35 23.85 46.26
N SER A 377 20.16 23.31 47.46
CA SER A 377 20.90 22.14 47.94
C SER A 377 20.26 20.81 47.43
N ASN A 378 18.98 20.81 47.10
CA ASN A 378 18.26 19.61 46.72
C ASN A 378 17.19 19.90 45.66
N LYS A 379 17.08 19.02 44.66
CA LYS A 379 16.10 19.10 43.57
C LYS A 379 14.65 19.16 44.09
N LYS A 380 14.31 18.35 45.11
CA LYS A 380 12.94 18.32 45.69
C LYS A 380 12.53 19.64 46.34
N GLU A 381 13.47 20.34 46.94
CA GLU A 381 13.24 21.64 47.56
C GLU A 381 13.01 22.72 46.48
N ALA A 382 13.85 22.73 45.46
CA ALA A 382 13.69 23.62 44.31
C ALA A 382 12.34 23.43 43.61
N MET A 383 11.97 22.22 43.29
CA MET A 383 10.69 21.90 42.61
C MET A 383 9.46 22.37 43.41
N LYS A 384 9.40 22.15 44.72
CA LYS A 384 8.31 22.61 45.57
C LYS A 384 8.11 24.16 45.55
N ILE A 385 9.21 24.91 45.41
CA ILE A 385 9.13 26.35 45.37
C ILE A 385 8.58 26.83 44.02
N TYR A 386 8.94 26.16 42.93
CA TYR A 386 8.48 26.51 41.60
C TYR A 386 7.05 26.07 41.33
N GLU A 387 6.58 24.97 41.94
CA GLU A 387 5.15 24.53 41.89
C GLU A 387 4.20 25.47 42.67
N ASN A 388 4.71 26.24 43.61
CA ASN A 388 3.92 27.21 44.40
C ASN A 388 3.98 28.65 43.83
N ILE A 389 4.61 28.88 42.69
CA ILE A 389 4.71 30.20 42.03
C ILE A 389 3.67 30.33 40.89
N GLU A 390 2.94 29.25 40.56
CA GLU A 390 1.73 29.28 39.74
C GLU A 390 0.51 29.51 40.65
#